data_9d4a8e52216545d79a39a7c4b3022acb
#
_entry.id   9d4a8e52216545d79a39a7c4b3022acb
#
_cell.length_a   1.000
_cell.length_b   1.000
_cell.length_c   1.000
_cell.angle_alpha   90.00
_cell.angle_beta   90.00
_cell.angle_gamma   90.00
#
_symmetry.space_group_name_H-M   'P 1'
#
loop_
_entity.id
_entity.type
_entity.pdbx_description
1 polymer ?
#
loop_
_entity_poly.entity_id
_entity_poly.type
_entity_poly.pdbx_seq_one_letter_code
_entity_poly.pdbx_strand_id
1 'polypeptide(L)'
;MSNKHMKPTGFEDITSDRISSLPDEILLHIMSFMTAREAVQTCVLSTRWRYIWLCLRCLNTEICQFTSKKIFVRFMDNILLRRGFVPLDSFSLIGWRDDVSLNHPRTNLWVCHAIRSNVRVLQIFEYHGLFDLDHSFFISSHLKILNLRCVSTTALFIEKLFSGCPVLEELSMVDCRVFATKFSSSTLKKLTFISHTPHGEDCVHDDFEDLVIDTPSLVSLHLEDLPLLNPCLVNVSSVVNASFRLDEESFASSDVNCNIISALSNVTKLKLYFGLHNIGASGLPLKTDNLESKATNISFNCEHLKKVKIRCPRGDKRAQNIVNVILANAISPPEIVIDQHTPWE
;
A
#
# COMPACT_ATOMS: atom_id res chain seq x y z
N MET A 1 39.19 34.84 66.51
CA MET A 1 38.11 33.88 66.28
C MET A 1 37.51 34.22 64.89
N SER A 2 37.83 33.40 63.91
CA SER A 2 37.57 33.68 62.50
C SER A 2 36.37 32.84 62.07
N ASN A 3 35.20 33.46 61.80
CA ASN A 3 34.01 32.79 61.28
C ASN A 3 34.17 32.58 59.78
N LYS A 4 34.48 31.35 59.38
CA LYS A 4 34.35 30.89 58.00
C LYS A 4 32.87 30.72 57.66
N HIS A 5 32.32 31.62 56.85
CA HIS A 5 31.06 31.37 56.16
C HIS A 5 31.26 30.27 55.10
N MET A 6 30.67 29.15 55.36
CA MET A 6 30.50 28.04 54.39
C MET A 6 29.41 28.49 53.41
N LYS A 7 29.81 28.64 52.10
CA LYS A 7 28.83 28.80 50.99
C LYS A 7 28.11 27.48 50.80
N PRO A 8 26.79 27.46 50.65
CA PRO A 8 26.08 26.24 50.29
C PRO A 8 26.46 25.86 48.84
N THR A 9 26.96 24.66 48.71
CA THR A 9 27.21 24.01 47.40
C THR A 9 25.91 23.79 46.63
N GLY A 10 25.88 24.34 45.40
CA GLY A 10 25.22 23.84 44.24
C GLY A 10 23.86 23.17 44.39
N PHE A 11 22.79 23.96 44.37
CA PHE A 11 21.58 23.51 43.66
C PHE A 11 21.92 23.63 42.16
N GLU A 12 22.20 22.50 41.50
CA GLU A 12 22.20 22.42 40.06
C GLU A 12 20.83 22.95 39.59
N ASP A 13 20.89 23.91 38.71
CA ASP A 13 19.73 24.59 38.15
C ASP A 13 18.86 23.56 37.39
N ILE A 14 17.85 22.99 38.08
CA ILE A 14 16.93 21.99 37.57
C ILE A 14 16.05 22.55 36.44
N THR A 15 16.24 23.84 36.11
CA THR A 15 15.44 24.59 35.11
C THR A 15 16.09 24.62 33.71
N SER A 16 17.24 23.95 33.49
CA SER A 16 17.82 23.95 32.16
C SER A 16 16.94 23.12 31.20
N ASP A 17 16.48 23.74 30.13
CA ASP A 17 15.74 23.08 29.04
C ASP A 17 16.65 22.06 28.33
N ARG A 18 16.67 20.86 28.88
CA ARG A 18 17.50 19.75 28.41
C ARG A 18 17.16 19.32 27.00
N ILE A 19 15.88 19.44 26.59
CA ILE A 19 15.43 19.03 25.26
C ILE A 19 15.93 20.03 24.22
N SER A 20 15.79 21.32 24.47
CA SER A 20 16.32 22.35 23.56
C SER A 20 17.84 22.40 23.47
N SER A 21 18.56 21.72 24.37
CA SER A 21 20.03 21.59 24.28
C SER A 21 20.49 20.46 23.34
N LEU A 22 19.59 19.56 22.91
CA LEU A 22 19.93 18.48 21.98
C LEU A 22 20.38 19.01 20.61
N PRO A 23 21.25 18.29 19.88
CA PRO A 23 21.59 18.60 18.48
C PRO A 23 20.35 18.62 17.57
N ASP A 24 20.38 19.41 16.49
CA ASP A 24 19.25 19.53 15.55
C ASP A 24 18.86 18.19 14.92
N GLU A 25 19.84 17.33 14.65
CA GLU A 25 19.61 15.98 14.09
C GLU A 25 18.75 15.13 15.02
N ILE A 26 18.97 15.21 16.35
CA ILE A 26 18.19 14.47 17.34
C ILE A 26 16.78 15.07 17.42
N LEU A 27 16.66 16.39 17.41
CA LEU A 27 15.35 17.04 17.43
C LEU A 27 14.54 16.70 16.16
N LEU A 28 15.16 16.74 14.98
CA LEU A 28 14.54 16.34 13.72
C LEU A 28 14.15 14.85 13.73
N HIS A 29 14.98 14.00 14.33
CA HIS A 29 14.64 12.58 14.49
C HIS A 29 13.42 12.38 15.39
N ILE A 30 13.36 13.06 16.54
CA ILE A 30 12.18 13.04 17.41
C ILE A 30 10.93 13.53 16.65
N MET A 31 11.05 14.65 15.95
CA MET A 31 9.94 15.23 15.18
C MET A 31 9.51 14.36 13.98
N SER A 32 10.36 13.48 13.48
CA SER A 32 10.01 12.57 12.38
C SER A 32 8.95 11.52 12.75
N PHE A 33 8.75 11.26 14.05
CA PHE A 33 7.67 10.40 14.57
C PHE A 33 6.35 11.15 14.80
N MET A 34 6.37 12.46 14.66
CA MET A 34 5.18 13.32 14.84
C MET A 34 4.47 13.52 13.51
N THR A 35 3.20 13.85 13.59
CA THR A 35 2.50 14.42 12.43
C THR A 35 3.03 15.83 12.13
N ALA A 36 2.84 16.29 10.90
CA ALA A 36 3.27 17.63 10.50
C ALA A 36 2.64 18.73 11.39
N ARG A 37 1.39 18.54 11.85
CA ARG A 37 0.72 19.47 12.74
C ARG A 37 1.39 19.53 14.11
N GLU A 38 1.66 18.38 14.73
CA GLU A 38 2.32 18.30 16.02
C GLU A 38 3.73 18.90 15.95
N ALA A 39 4.48 18.56 14.90
CA ALA A 39 5.81 19.11 14.68
C ALA A 39 5.81 20.64 14.57
N VAL A 40 4.85 21.24 13.85
CA VAL A 40 4.69 22.71 13.81
C VAL A 40 4.29 23.27 15.18
N GLN A 41 3.48 22.56 15.95
CA GLN A 41 3.06 23.01 17.29
C GLN A 41 4.24 23.10 18.26
N THR A 42 5.32 22.34 18.08
CA THR A 42 6.53 22.47 18.93
C THR A 42 7.19 23.85 18.85
N CYS A 43 6.84 24.68 17.87
CA CYS A 43 7.38 26.05 17.73
C CYS A 43 7.17 26.94 18.96
N VAL A 44 6.23 26.59 19.86
CA VAL A 44 5.96 27.31 21.11
C VAL A 44 6.96 26.99 22.23
N LEU A 45 7.71 25.89 22.11
CA LEU A 45 8.61 25.41 23.16
C LEU A 45 9.83 26.35 23.35
N SER A 46 10.44 26.80 22.28
CA SER A 46 11.52 27.80 22.32
C SER A 46 11.74 28.46 20.95
N THR A 47 12.57 29.51 20.93
CA THR A 47 12.95 30.20 19.69
C THR A 47 13.66 29.29 18.69
N ARG A 48 14.42 28.29 19.18
CA ARG A 48 15.10 27.29 18.36
C ARG A 48 14.10 26.37 17.65
N TRP A 49 13.06 25.88 18.34
CA TRP A 49 12.05 25.01 17.78
C TRP A 49 11.19 25.68 16.71
N ARG A 50 11.16 27.02 16.70
CA ARG A 50 10.33 27.82 15.78
C ARG A 50 10.59 27.50 14.30
N TYR A 51 11.81 27.12 13.94
CA TYR A 51 12.21 26.91 12.56
C TYR A 51 12.68 25.50 12.24
N ILE A 52 12.94 24.66 13.25
CA ILE A 52 13.53 23.34 13.04
C ILE A 52 12.62 22.42 12.21
N TRP A 53 11.30 22.53 12.36
CA TRP A 53 10.32 21.79 11.59
C TRP A 53 10.39 22.07 10.07
N LEU A 54 10.97 23.19 9.65
CA LEU A 54 11.20 23.50 8.23
C LEU A 54 12.14 22.49 7.57
N CYS A 55 13.05 21.92 8.34
CA CYS A 55 14.04 20.95 7.89
C CYS A 55 13.57 19.49 7.99
N LEU A 56 12.33 19.24 8.41
CA LEU A 56 11.78 17.90 8.49
C LEU A 56 11.82 17.19 7.15
N ARG A 57 12.31 15.98 7.14
CA ARG A 57 12.35 15.12 5.94
C ARG A 57 11.15 14.17 5.83
N CYS A 58 10.36 14.06 6.89
CA CYS A 58 9.13 13.26 6.93
C CYS A 58 7.94 14.18 7.21
N LEU A 59 6.99 14.23 6.30
CA LEU A 59 5.75 14.99 6.46
C LEU A 59 4.56 14.05 6.47
N ASN A 60 4.07 13.71 7.65
CA ASN A 60 2.87 12.92 7.83
C ASN A 60 1.69 13.84 8.11
N THR A 61 0.71 13.88 7.22
CA THR A 61 -0.44 14.76 7.32
C THR A 61 -1.74 13.97 7.32
N GLU A 62 -2.55 14.22 8.35
CA GLU A 62 -3.84 13.56 8.53
C GLU A 62 -4.94 14.61 8.63
N ILE A 63 -5.95 14.52 7.76
CA ILE A 63 -7.03 15.50 7.71
C ILE A 63 -7.88 15.49 8.98
N CYS A 64 -7.99 14.34 9.66
CA CYS A 64 -8.77 14.18 10.90
C CYS A 64 -8.24 15.00 12.07
N GLN A 65 -6.99 15.43 12.03
CA GLN A 65 -6.41 16.30 13.06
C GLN A 65 -6.91 17.75 12.98
N PHE A 66 -7.64 18.11 11.93
CA PHE A 66 -8.12 19.46 11.70
C PHE A 66 -9.64 19.54 11.87
N THR A 67 -10.12 20.64 12.42
CA THR A 67 -11.55 20.84 12.67
C THR A 67 -12.37 21.09 11.41
N SER A 68 -11.71 21.49 10.31
CA SER A 68 -12.36 21.66 9.00
C SER A 68 -11.38 21.52 7.83
N LYS A 69 -11.91 21.17 6.65
CA LYS A 69 -11.16 21.12 5.38
C LYS A 69 -10.44 22.43 5.08
N LYS A 70 -11.09 23.56 5.32
CA LYS A 70 -10.50 24.90 5.07
C LYS A 70 -9.24 25.13 5.89
N ILE A 71 -9.24 24.72 7.17
CA ILE A 71 -8.09 24.85 8.05
C ILE A 71 -6.97 23.91 7.59
N PHE A 72 -7.29 22.68 7.23
CA PHE A 72 -6.32 21.73 6.67
C PHE A 72 -5.67 22.26 5.40
N VAL A 73 -6.46 22.71 4.41
CA VAL A 73 -5.95 23.28 3.16
C VAL A 73 -5.01 24.46 3.43
N ARG A 74 -5.41 25.39 4.31
CA ARG A 74 -4.57 26.52 4.68
C ARG A 74 -3.28 26.10 5.38
N PHE A 75 -3.34 25.07 6.21
CA PHE A 75 -2.15 24.52 6.87
C PHE A 75 -1.19 23.92 5.83
N MET A 76 -1.69 23.07 4.92
CA MET A 76 -0.89 22.45 3.87
C MET A 76 -0.21 23.48 2.97
N ASP A 77 -0.96 24.47 2.50
CA ASP A 77 -0.40 25.54 1.66
C ASP A 77 0.72 26.28 2.40
N ASN A 78 0.52 26.61 3.67
CA ASN A 78 1.51 27.36 4.46
C ASN A 78 2.76 26.55 4.77
N ILE A 79 2.60 25.24 5.12
CA ILE A 79 3.75 24.39 5.47
C ILE A 79 4.62 24.16 4.24
N LEU A 80 4.04 23.84 3.08
CA LEU A 80 4.77 23.60 1.84
C LEU A 80 5.43 24.87 1.32
N LEU A 81 4.71 26.01 1.34
CA LEU A 81 5.27 27.30 0.94
C LEU A 81 6.49 27.69 1.79
N ARG A 82 6.39 27.54 3.11
CA ARG A 82 7.49 27.93 4.04
C ARG A 82 8.69 27.01 3.97
N ARG A 83 8.47 25.72 3.71
CA ARG A 83 9.55 24.74 3.55
C ARG A 83 10.30 24.91 2.23
N GLY A 84 9.65 25.45 1.21
CA GLY A 84 10.19 25.40 -0.15
C GLY A 84 10.39 23.94 -0.58
N PHE A 85 11.46 23.68 -1.35
CA PHE A 85 11.79 22.34 -1.86
C PHE A 85 12.85 21.63 -1.01
N VAL A 86 12.79 21.75 0.31
CA VAL A 86 13.63 20.93 1.21
C VAL A 86 13.35 19.44 0.91
N PRO A 87 14.39 18.61 0.67
CA PRO A 87 14.21 17.21 0.32
C PRO A 87 13.35 16.44 1.32
N LEU A 88 12.52 15.54 0.80
CA LEU A 88 11.63 14.69 1.59
C LEU A 88 12.05 13.23 1.48
N ASP A 89 12.20 12.55 2.63
CA ASP A 89 12.28 11.10 2.66
C ASP A 89 10.90 10.48 2.54
N SER A 90 9.90 11.06 3.23
CA SER A 90 8.51 10.60 3.13
C SER A 90 7.51 11.74 3.14
N PHE A 91 6.42 11.55 2.38
CA PHE A 91 5.26 12.43 2.37
C PHE A 91 3.99 11.58 2.41
N SER A 92 3.12 11.86 3.38
CA SER A 92 1.88 11.13 3.58
C SER A 92 0.69 12.09 3.68
N LEU A 93 -0.35 11.82 2.87
CA LEU A 93 -1.65 12.47 2.90
C LEU A 93 -2.71 11.44 3.25
N ILE A 94 -3.37 11.60 4.39
CA ILE A 94 -4.38 10.66 4.89
C ILE A 94 -5.71 11.37 5.12
N GLY A 95 -6.74 10.93 4.38
CA GLY A 95 -8.12 11.39 4.49
C GLY A 95 -9.00 10.40 5.25
N TRP A 96 -9.27 10.67 6.54
CA TRP A 96 -9.99 9.76 7.44
C TRP A 96 -11.36 10.28 7.90
N ARG A 97 -11.94 11.28 7.25
CA ARG A 97 -13.19 11.89 7.72
C ARG A 97 -14.29 11.79 6.68
N ASP A 98 -15.47 11.39 7.12
CA ASP A 98 -16.67 11.25 6.28
C ASP A 98 -17.08 12.56 5.60
N ASP A 99 -16.82 13.69 6.26
CA ASP A 99 -17.19 15.03 5.79
C ASP A 99 -16.07 15.74 5.01
N VAL A 100 -14.86 15.13 4.91
CA VAL A 100 -13.70 15.82 4.35
C VAL A 100 -12.85 14.87 3.51
N SER A 101 -13.06 14.88 2.21
CA SER A 101 -12.26 14.14 1.22
C SER A 101 -11.01 14.90 0.79
N LEU A 102 -9.96 14.16 0.42
CA LEU A 102 -8.77 14.68 -0.27
C LEU A 102 -9.09 15.13 -1.70
N ASN A 103 -10.28 14.81 -2.23
CA ASN A 103 -10.71 15.29 -3.54
C ASN A 103 -10.89 16.82 -3.53
N HIS A 104 -9.76 17.51 -3.71
CA HIS A 104 -9.64 18.95 -3.73
C HIS A 104 -8.59 19.35 -4.78
N PRO A 105 -8.81 20.41 -5.56
CA PRO A 105 -7.89 20.81 -6.64
C PRO A 105 -6.43 21.05 -6.18
N ARG A 106 -6.22 21.39 -4.90
CA ARG A 106 -4.88 21.62 -4.34
C ARG A 106 -4.14 20.34 -3.98
N THR A 107 -4.81 19.21 -3.81
CA THR A 107 -4.16 17.95 -3.42
C THR A 107 -3.12 17.53 -4.46
N ASN A 108 -3.45 17.61 -5.75
CA ASN A 108 -2.50 17.36 -6.81
C ASN A 108 -1.29 18.32 -6.78
N LEU A 109 -1.49 19.59 -6.37
CA LEU A 109 -0.38 20.54 -6.21
C LEU A 109 0.54 20.15 -5.06
N TRP A 110 0.00 19.65 -3.94
CA TRP A 110 0.81 19.17 -2.81
C TRP A 110 1.60 17.92 -3.18
N VAL A 111 1.00 16.99 -3.91
CA VAL A 111 1.68 15.80 -4.44
C VAL A 111 2.79 16.22 -5.41
N CYS A 112 2.51 17.14 -6.34
CA CYS A 112 3.51 17.71 -7.24
C CYS A 112 4.68 18.35 -6.47
N HIS A 113 4.39 19.09 -5.39
CA HIS A 113 5.43 19.67 -4.53
C HIS A 113 6.28 18.58 -3.88
N ALA A 114 5.68 17.50 -3.38
CA ALA A 114 6.44 16.39 -2.79
C ALA A 114 7.35 15.71 -3.82
N ILE A 115 6.87 15.47 -5.04
CA ILE A 115 7.69 14.92 -6.13
C ILE A 115 8.88 15.83 -6.45
N ARG A 116 8.65 17.15 -6.55
CA ARG A 116 9.72 18.14 -6.77
C ARG A 116 10.68 18.29 -5.59
N SER A 117 10.25 17.91 -4.40
CA SER A 117 11.10 17.82 -3.20
C SER A 117 11.86 16.50 -3.08
N ASN A 118 12.00 15.75 -4.18
CA ASN A 118 12.74 14.49 -4.25
C ASN A 118 12.25 13.42 -3.26
N VAL A 119 10.93 13.33 -3.06
CA VAL A 119 10.35 12.36 -2.13
C VAL A 119 10.71 10.94 -2.52
N ARG A 120 11.05 10.12 -1.52
CA ARG A 120 11.40 8.70 -1.70
C ARG A 120 10.20 7.78 -1.44
N VAL A 121 9.37 8.13 -0.45
CA VAL A 121 8.16 7.39 -0.08
C VAL A 121 6.97 8.33 -0.16
N LEU A 122 6.02 8.04 -1.06
CA LEU A 122 4.79 8.81 -1.22
C LEU A 122 3.59 7.94 -0.86
N GLN A 123 2.74 8.43 0.04
CA GLN A 123 1.53 7.75 0.48
C GLN A 123 0.32 8.68 0.34
N ILE A 124 -0.71 8.21 -0.34
CA ILE A 124 -1.97 8.93 -0.52
C ILE A 124 -3.10 7.97 -0.17
N PHE A 125 -3.76 8.18 0.95
CA PHE A 125 -4.82 7.34 1.46
C PHE A 125 -6.10 8.15 1.60
N GLU A 126 -7.06 7.91 0.72
CA GLU A 126 -8.43 8.37 0.86
C GLU A 126 -9.28 7.23 1.41
N TYR A 127 -10.30 7.54 2.21
CA TYR A 127 -11.18 6.53 2.81
C TYR A 127 -12.65 6.74 2.44
N HIS A 128 -13.01 7.92 1.96
CA HIS A 128 -14.39 8.31 1.65
C HIS A 128 -14.49 8.86 0.22
N GLY A 129 -14.53 7.95 -0.73
CA GLY A 129 -14.62 8.29 -2.14
C GLY A 129 -13.33 8.04 -2.91
N LEU A 130 -13.29 8.51 -4.14
CA LEU A 130 -12.13 8.41 -5.01
C LEU A 130 -11.49 9.79 -5.18
N PHE A 131 -10.18 9.84 -5.13
CA PHE A 131 -9.39 11.01 -5.44
C PHE A 131 -8.76 10.85 -6.83
N ASP A 132 -9.01 11.78 -7.74
CA ASP A 132 -8.44 11.77 -9.09
C ASP A 132 -6.99 12.28 -9.07
N LEU A 133 -6.05 11.37 -9.28
CA LEU A 133 -4.63 11.65 -9.25
C LEU A 133 -4.14 12.04 -10.65
N ASP A 134 -3.57 13.23 -10.76
CA ASP A 134 -2.95 13.70 -12.00
C ASP A 134 -1.60 13.02 -12.22
N HIS A 135 -1.43 12.41 -13.38
CA HIS A 135 -0.22 11.69 -13.77
C HIS A 135 0.91 12.59 -14.30
N SER A 136 0.61 13.84 -14.65
CA SER A 136 1.52 14.72 -15.40
C SER A 136 2.83 15.07 -14.66
N PHE A 137 2.84 14.97 -13.33
CA PHE A 137 3.98 15.35 -12.51
C PHE A 137 4.81 14.16 -11.97
N PHE A 138 4.44 12.91 -12.28
CA PHE A 138 5.21 11.75 -11.85
C PHE A 138 6.49 11.58 -12.68
N ILE A 139 7.44 12.51 -12.47
CA ILE A 139 8.78 12.48 -13.06
C ILE A 139 9.78 12.65 -11.90
N SER A 140 10.39 11.55 -11.45
CA SER A 140 11.29 11.55 -10.30
C SER A 140 12.34 10.46 -10.37
N SER A 141 13.60 10.85 -10.21
CA SER A 141 14.71 9.91 -10.01
C SER A 141 14.89 9.44 -8.55
N HIS A 142 13.96 9.81 -7.64
CA HIS A 142 14.08 9.56 -6.21
C HIS A 142 12.93 8.73 -5.65
N LEU A 143 11.76 8.73 -6.28
CA LEU A 143 10.58 8.02 -5.81
C LEU A 143 10.80 6.50 -5.89
N LYS A 144 10.88 5.86 -4.72
CA LYS A 144 11.10 4.42 -4.58
C LYS A 144 9.85 3.65 -4.19
N ILE A 145 8.98 4.25 -3.38
CA ILE A 145 7.79 3.60 -2.83
C ILE A 145 6.59 4.52 -3.07
N LEU A 146 5.58 3.98 -3.75
CA LEU A 146 4.30 4.64 -3.96
C LEU A 146 3.17 3.78 -3.40
N ASN A 147 2.46 4.32 -2.40
CA ASN A 147 1.30 3.66 -1.80
C ASN A 147 0.05 4.53 -2.03
N LEU A 148 -0.93 3.96 -2.71
CA LEU A 148 -2.19 4.60 -3.05
C LEU A 148 -3.36 3.81 -2.46
N ARG A 149 -4.35 4.52 -1.91
CA ARG A 149 -5.62 3.92 -1.49
C ARG A 149 -6.79 4.80 -1.89
N CYS A 150 -7.84 4.18 -2.46
CA CYS A 150 -9.03 4.85 -2.97
C CYS A 150 -8.67 6.02 -3.92
N VAL A 151 -7.75 5.76 -4.84
CA VAL A 151 -7.32 6.72 -5.86
C VAL A 151 -7.83 6.27 -7.21
N SER A 152 -8.40 7.21 -7.97
CA SER A 152 -8.75 7.01 -9.38
C SER A 152 -7.58 7.44 -10.26
N THR A 153 -7.20 6.61 -11.20
CA THR A 153 -6.10 6.88 -12.13
C THR A 153 -6.59 6.83 -13.58
N THR A 154 -5.89 7.50 -14.47
CA THR A 154 -6.16 7.42 -15.91
C THR A 154 -5.47 6.21 -16.54
N ALA A 155 -5.88 5.81 -17.74
CA ALA A 155 -5.22 4.73 -18.49
C ALA A 155 -3.71 4.96 -18.69
N LEU A 156 -3.30 6.22 -18.83
CA LEU A 156 -1.89 6.61 -19.02
C LEU A 156 -1.08 6.68 -17.71
N PHE A 157 -1.73 6.60 -16.55
CA PHE A 157 -1.06 6.79 -15.26
C PHE A 157 0.09 5.80 -15.06
N ILE A 158 -0.15 4.51 -15.24
CA ILE A 158 0.83 3.46 -15.00
C ILE A 158 2.01 3.57 -15.97
N GLU A 159 1.74 3.85 -17.25
CA GLU A 159 2.79 4.06 -18.25
C GLU A 159 3.68 5.25 -17.89
N LYS A 160 3.07 6.38 -17.54
CA LYS A 160 3.80 7.60 -17.12
C LYS A 160 4.56 7.41 -15.82
N LEU A 161 3.97 6.69 -14.86
CA LEU A 161 4.62 6.38 -13.59
C LEU A 161 5.92 5.59 -13.81
N PHE A 162 5.87 4.48 -14.57
CA PHE A 162 7.06 3.66 -14.77
C PHE A 162 8.11 4.32 -15.67
N SER A 163 7.68 5.08 -16.69
CA SER A 163 8.61 5.82 -17.55
C SER A 163 9.24 7.03 -16.83
N GLY A 164 8.48 7.70 -15.97
CA GLY A 164 8.93 8.90 -15.26
C GLY A 164 9.62 8.63 -13.92
N CYS A 165 9.45 7.43 -13.34
CA CYS A 165 10.03 7.07 -12.04
C CYS A 165 10.89 5.80 -12.16
N PRO A 166 12.07 5.85 -12.80
CA PRO A 166 12.88 4.68 -13.15
C PRO A 166 13.50 3.95 -11.94
N VAL A 167 13.41 4.50 -10.73
CA VAL A 167 13.90 3.89 -9.49
C VAL A 167 12.78 3.38 -8.60
N LEU A 168 11.55 3.30 -9.10
CA LEU A 168 10.41 2.81 -8.34
C LEU A 168 10.56 1.32 -8.07
N GLU A 169 10.63 0.96 -6.79
CA GLU A 169 10.83 -0.41 -6.30
C GLU A 169 9.53 -1.03 -5.76
N GLU A 170 8.65 -0.23 -5.17
CA GLU A 170 7.40 -0.72 -4.56
C GLU A 170 6.20 0.11 -5.02
N LEU A 171 5.17 -0.58 -5.51
CA LEU A 171 3.87 -0.01 -5.85
C LEU A 171 2.78 -0.77 -5.10
N SER A 172 1.98 -0.05 -4.32
CA SER A 172 0.80 -0.58 -3.65
C SER A 172 -0.42 0.24 -4.04
N MET A 173 -1.43 -0.42 -4.56
CA MET A 173 -2.72 0.15 -4.96
C MET A 173 -3.83 -0.64 -4.26
N VAL A 174 -4.53 0.00 -3.32
CA VAL A 174 -5.61 -0.62 -2.54
C VAL A 174 -6.90 0.16 -2.80
N ASP A 175 -7.96 -0.53 -3.18
CA ASP A 175 -9.26 0.06 -3.51
C ASP A 175 -9.16 1.21 -4.55
N CYS A 176 -8.20 1.08 -5.47
CA CYS A 176 -7.96 2.06 -6.52
C CYS A 176 -8.73 1.71 -7.80
N ARG A 177 -9.29 2.73 -8.47
CA ARG A 177 -9.83 2.56 -9.83
C ARG A 177 -8.69 2.71 -10.83
N VAL A 178 -8.31 1.61 -11.47
CA VAL A 178 -7.18 1.52 -12.39
C VAL A 178 -7.69 1.14 -13.79
N PHE A 179 -7.34 1.93 -14.79
CA PHE A 179 -7.72 1.70 -16.20
C PHE A 179 -6.55 1.18 -17.05
N ALA A 180 -5.50 0.66 -16.40
CA ALA A 180 -4.33 0.19 -17.11
C ALA A 180 -4.46 -1.29 -17.47
N THR A 181 -4.11 -1.63 -18.69
CA THR A 181 -4.04 -3.01 -19.20
C THR A 181 -2.64 -3.60 -19.10
N LYS A 182 -1.61 -2.79 -18.77
CA LYS A 182 -0.23 -3.26 -18.70
C LYS A 182 0.57 -2.59 -17.57
N PHE A 183 1.23 -3.44 -16.78
CA PHE A 183 2.27 -3.06 -15.83
C PHE A 183 3.62 -3.56 -16.33
N SER A 184 4.49 -2.68 -16.81
CA SER A 184 5.80 -3.05 -17.34
C SER A 184 6.90 -2.24 -16.68
N SER A 185 7.72 -2.90 -15.86
CA SER A 185 8.80 -2.24 -15.10
C SER A 185 9.97 -3.21 -14.87
N SER A 186 11.19 -2.74 -15.15
CA SER A 186 12.42 -3.50 -14.88
C SER A 186 12.94 -3.32 -13.45
N THR A 187 12.42 -2.36 -12.67
CA THR A 187 12.93 -2.01 -11.34
C THR A 187 11.98 -2.37 -10.20
N LEU A 188 10.72 -2.66 -10.53
CA LEU A 188 9.70 -2.98 -9.54
C LEU A 188 10.01 -4.32 -8.85
N LYS A 189 10.14 -4.30 -7.52
CA LYS A 189 10.43 -5.45 -6.67
C LYS A 189 9.20 -5.95 -5.92
N LYS A 190 8.24 -5.05 -5.67
CA LYS A 190 7.01 -5.38 -4.94
C LYS A 190 5.82 -4.71 -5.60
N LEU A 191 4.82 -5.52 -5.95
CA LEU A 191 3.53 -5.09 -6.45
C LEU A 191 2.43 -5.61 -5.53
N THR A 192 1.60 -4.69 -5.05
CA THR A 192 0.38 -5.00 -4.30
C THR A 192 -0.79 -4.35 -5.00
N PHE A 193 -1.77 -5.13 -5.41
CA PHE A 193 -3.00 -4.63 -6.00
C PHE A 193 -4.19 -5.35 -5.35
N ILE A 194 -4.97 -4.61 -4.58
CA ILE A 194 -6.07 -5.13 -3.77
C ILE A 194 -7.30 -4.27 -4.04
N SER A 195 -8.45 -4.89 -4.30
CA SER A 195 -9.73 -4.22 -4.43
C SER A 195 -10.77 -4.89 -3.53
N HIS A 196 -11.30 -4.16 -2.54
CA HIS A 196 -12.35 -4.69 -1.63
C HIS A 196 -13.74 -4.16 -2.00
N THR A 197 -13.80 -3.16 -2.86
CA THR A 197 -15.07 -2.55 -3.24
C THR A 197 -15.73 -3.40 -4.32
N PRO A 198 -16.94 -3.94 -4.09
CA PRO A 198 -17.76 -4.38 -5.20
C PRO A 198 -17.97 -3.14 -6.09
N HIS A 199 -17.63 -3.27 -7.37
CA HIS A 199 -17.92 -2.19 -8.31
C HIS A 199 -19.40 -1.91 -8.24
N GLY A 200 -19.76 -0.65 -7.92
CA GLY A 200 -21.14 -0.21 -7.96
C GLY A 200 -21.72 -0.50 -9.37
N GLU A 201 -23.02 -0.63 -9.44
CA GLU A 201 -23.82 -1.01 -10.61
C GLU A 201 -23.54 -0.19 -11.90
N ASP A 202 -22.66 0.81 -11.84
CA ASP A 202 -22.29 1.67 -12.95
C ASP A 202 -21.15 1.12 -13.85
N CYS A 203 -20.56 -0.03 -13.52
CA CYS A 203 -19.52 -0.66 -14.35
C CYS A 203 -20.19 -1.69 -15.30
N VAL A 204 -20.98 -1.21 -16.26
CA VAL A 204 -21.53 -2.03 -17.34
C VAL A 204 -20.45 -2.19 -18.42
N HIS A 205 -19.41 -2.97 -18.12
CA HIS A 205 -18.54 -3.52 -19.14
C HIS A 205 -18.51 -5.03 -18.93
N ASP A 206 -19.17 -5.74 -19.83
CA ASP A 206 -19.24 -7.21 -19.86
C ASP A 206 -17.93 -7.88 -20.32
N ASP A 207 -16.91 -7.09 -20.65
CA ASP A 207 -15.65 -7.61 -21.19
C ASP A 207 -14.56 -7.56 -20.13
N PHE A 208 -14.03 -8.74 -19.79
CA PHE A 208 -12.80 -8.87 -18.99
C PHE A 208 -11.62 -8.37 -19.80
N GLU A 209 -10.90 -7.38 -19.28
CA GLU A 209 -9.66 -6.92 -19.89
C GLU A 209 -8.46 -7.70 -19.30
N ASP A 210 -7.54 -8.12 -20.16
CA ASP A 210 -6.31 -8.76 -19.72
C ASP A 210 -5.38 -7.73 -19.10
N LEU A 211 -4.96 -7.98 -17.85
CA LEU A 211 -3.95 -7.18 -17.17
C LEU A 211 -2.58 -7.84 -17.34
N VAL A 212 -1.75 -7.34 -18.24
CA VAL A 212 -0.39 -7.84 -18.45
C VAL A 212 0.56 -7.30 -17.38
N ILE A 213 1.19 -8.18 -16.60
CA ILE A 213 2.23 -7.84 -15.61
C ILE A 213 3.57 -8.38 -16.12
N ASP A 214 4.41 -7.48 -16.64
CA ASP A 214 5.74 -7.75 -17.20
C ASP A 214 6.80 -7.06 -16.33
N THR A 215 7.28 -7.80 -15.30
CA THR A 215 8.13 -7.23 -14.25
C THR A 215 9.23 -8.20 -13.84
N PRO A 216 10.34 -8.27 -14.60
CA PRO A 216 11.40 -9.26 -14.41
C PRO A 216 12.13 -9.19 -13.07
N SER A 217 12.10 -8.03 -12.39
CA SER A 217 12.74 -7.85 -11.07
C SER A 217 11.79 -8.06 -9.89
N LEU A 218 10.55 -8.51 -10.14
CA LEU A 218 9.53 -8.63 -9.10
C LEU A 218 9.83 -9.77 -8.14
N VAL A 219 9.95 -9.47 -6.86
CA VAL A 219 10.23 -10.44 -5.77
C VAL A 219 8.96 -10.79 -4.99
N SER A 220 8.03 -9.84 -4.87
CA SER A 220 6.80 -10.01 -4.12
C SER A 220 5.59 -9.54 -4.91
N LEU A 221 4.64 -10.43 -5.12
CA LEU A 221 3.38 -10.16 -5.82
C LEU A 221 2.20 -10.43 -4.90
N HIS A 222 1.33 -9.43 -4.74
CA HIS A 222 0.08 -9.56 -4.00
C HIS A 222 -1.08 -9.05 -4.85
N LEU A 223 -1.95 -9.95 -5.28
CA LEU A 223 -3.16 -9.64 -6.04
C LEU A 223 -4.38 -10.17 -5.29
N GLU A 224 -5.35 -9.29 -5.03
CA GLU A 224 -6.54 -9.65 -4.27
C GLU A 224 -7.76 -8.92 -4.83
N ASP A 225 -8.83 -9.68 -5.12
CA ASP A 225 -10.10 -9.17 -5.62
C ASP A 225 -9.94 -8.21 -6.82
N LEU A 226 -9.41 -8.73 -7.94
CA LEU A 226 -9.27 -7.98 -9.19
C LEU A 226 -10.54 -8.15 -10.04
N PRO A 227 -11.58 -7.35 -9.85
CA PRO A 227 -12.79 -7.49 -10.60
C PRO A 227 -12.54 -7.10 -12.06
N LEU A 228 -13.03 -7.90 -12.98
CA LEU A 228 -12.96 -7.68 -14.44
C LEU A 228 -11.55 -7.62 -15.03
N LEU A 229 -10.51 -8.03 -14.30
CA LEU A 229 -9.14 -8.09 -14.80
C LEU A 229 -8.59 -9.52 -14.73
N ASN A 230 -8.16 -10.03 -15.86
CA ASN A 230 -7.45 -11.31 -15.95
C ASN A 230 -5.95 -11.05 -15.89
N PRO A 231 -5.25 -11.30 -14.77
CA PRO A 231 -3.81 -11.06 -14.72
C PRO A 231 -3.05 -12.08 -15.56
N CYS A 232 -2.35 -11.58 -16.58
CA CYS A 232 -1.41 -12.32 -17.40
C CYS A 232 0.01 -12.02 -16.92
N LEU A 233 0.67 -12.99 -16.28
CA LEU A 233 2.01 -12.83 -15.74
C LEU A 233 3.07 -13.14 -16.79
N VAL A 234 3.87 -12.14 -17.15
CA VAL A 234 4.96 -12.24 -18.12
C VAL A 234 6.27 -11.87 -17.44
N ASN A 235 7.35 -12.65 -17.68
CA ASN A 235 8.67 -12.39 -17.10
C ASN A 235 8.69 -12.20 -15.57
N VAL A 236 7.94 -13.01 -14.83
CA VAL A 236 7.86 -12.94 -13.36
C VAL A 236 8.67 -14.03 -12.65
N SER A 237 9.70 -14.58 -13.30
CA SER A 237 10.53 -15.67 -12.77
C SER A 237 11.29 -15.33 -11.47
N SER A 238 11.43 -14.05 -11.13
CA SER A 238 12.08 -13.60 -9.89
C SER A 238 11.15 -13.60 -8.67
N VAL A 239 9.85 -13.91 -8.83
CA VAL A 239 8.88 -13.87 -7.72
C VAL A 239 9.16 -14.99 -6.73
N VAL A 240 9.45 -14.60 -5.49
CA VAL A 240 9.71 -15.48 -4.35
C VAL A 240 8.52 -15.57 -3.42
N ASN A 241 7.77 -14.49 -3.27
CA ASN A 241 6.59 -14.40 -2.42
C ASN A 241 5.38 -14.07 -3.27
N ALA A 242 4.36 -14.90 -3.23
CA ALA A 242 3.10 -14.68 -3.94
C ALA A 242 1.91 -14.75 -2.99
N SER A 243 0.93 -13.89 -3.21
CA SER A 243 -0.30 -13.84 -2.41
C SER A 243 -1.47 -13.53 -3.32
N PHE A 244 -2.50 -14.39 -3.30
CA PHE A 244 -3.68 -14.28 -4.14
C PHE A 244 -4.96 -14.51 -3.33
N ARG A 245 -6.02 -13.76 -3.67
CA ARG A 245 -7.37 -14.16 -3.31
C ARG A 245 -7.99 -14.91 -4.49
N LEU A 246 -8.62 -16.02 -4.19
CA LEU A 246 -9.22 -16.92 -5.18
C LEU A 246 -10.74 -16.94 -4.96
N ASP A 247 -11.49 -16.53 -5.98
CA ASP A 247 -12.95 -16.59 -6.01
C ASP A 247 -13.43 -17.89 -6.63
N GLU A 248 -14.74 -18.22 -6.47
CA GLU A 248 -15.32 -19.40 -7.10
C GLU A 248 -15.26 -19.34 -8.62
N GLU A 249 -15.48 -18.17 -9.21
CA GLU A 249 -15.42 -17.97 -10.65
C GLU A 249 -14.01 -18.11 -11.19
N SER A 250 -13.00 -17.74 -10.41
CA SER A 250 -11.59 -17.93 -10.74
C SER A 250 -11.20 -19.40 -10.89
N PHE A 251 -11.92 -20.33 -10.26
CA PHE A 251 -11.72 -21.76 -10.43
C PHE A 251 -12.55 -22.38 -11.56
N ALA A 252 -13.67 -21.75 -11.93
CA ALA A 252 -14.57 -22.27 -12.96
C ALA A 252 -14.03 -22.02 -14.38
N SER A 253 -13.29 -20.94 -14.60
CA SER A 253 -12.60 -20.64 -15.87
C SER A 253 -11.25 -21.34 -15.90
N SER A 254 -11.18 -22.49 -16.54
CA SER A 254 -10.01 -23.39 -16.59
C SER A 254 -8.75 -22.74 -17.18
N ASP A 255 -8.86 -21.60 -17.87
CA ASP A 255 -7.77 -21.02 -18.65
C ASP A 255 -6.96 -19.95 -17.90
N VAL A 256 -7.57 -19.19 -16.99
CA VAL A 256 -6.91 -18.02 -16.35
C VAL A 256 -6.07 -18.41 -15.13
N ASN A 257 -6.55 -19.32 -14.29
CA ASN A 257 -5.83 -19.72 -13.07
C ASN A 257 -4.60 -20.59 -13.35
N CYS A 258 -4.62 -21.36 -14.43
CA CYS A 258 -3.46 -22.16 -14.85
C CYS A 258 -2.26 -21.28 -15.21
N ASN A 259 -2.48 -20.10 -15.79
CA ASN A 259 -1.40 -19.20 -16.19
C ASN A 259 -0.75 -18.49 -14.98
N ILE A 260 -1.52 -18.08 -13.97
CA ILE A 260 -0.96 -17.43 -12.78
C ILE A 260 -0.07 -18.39 -12.01
N ILE A 261 -0.58 -19.58 -11.71
CA ILE A 261 0.14 -20.57 -10.89
C ILE A 261 1.33 -21.14 -11.66
N SER A 262 1.20 -21.41 -12.96
CA SER A 262 2.30 -21.91 -13.79
C SER A 262 3.45 -20.91 -13.97
N ALA A 263 3.15 -19.61 -13.96
CA ALA A 263 4.15 -18.55 -14.05
C ALA A 263 4.98 -18.39 -12.75
N LEU A 264 4.57 -19.04 -11.65
CA LEU A 264 5.17 -18.87 -10.32
C LEU A 264 6.12 -20.01 -9.92
N SER A 265 6.85 -20.56 -10.87
CA SER A 265 7.75 -21.71 -10.66
C SER A 265 8.80 -21.53 -9.55
N ASN A 266 9.25 -20.31 -9.31
CA ASN A 266 10.27 -19.97 -8.31
C ASN A 266 9.72 -19.52 -6.96
N VAL A 267 8.41 -19.55 -6.77
CA VAL A 267 7.78 -19.13 -5.52
C VAL A 267 8.16 -20.06 -4.37
N THR A 268 8.67 -19.49 -3.31
CA THR A 268 8.99 -20.22 -2.07
C THR A 268 7.93 -20.05 -0.98
N LYS A 269 7.19 -18.93 -1.01
CA LYS A 269 6.11 -18.62 -0.04
C LYS A 269 4.86 -18.24 -0.78
N LEU A 270 3.83 -19.05 -0.65
CA LEU A 270 2.52 -18.86 -1.27
C LEU A 270 1.47 -18.59 -0.18
N LYS A 271 0.68 -17.52 -0.35
CA LYS A 271 -0.50 -17.25 0.48
C LYS A 271 -1.72 -17.26 -0.40
N LEU A 272 -2.74 -18.02 0.02
CA LEU A 272 -4.02 -18.11 -0.66
C LEU A 272 -5.12 -17.70 0.29
N TYR A 273 -6.00 -16.82 -0.18
CA TYR A 273 -7.18 -16.37 0.55
C TYR A 273 -8.43 -16.83 -0.19
N PHE A 274 -9.34 -17.49 0.52
CA PHE A 274 -10.65 -17.82 0.00
C PHE A 274 -11.65 -16.85 0.61
N GLY A 275 -12.31 -16.05 -0.22
CA GLY A 275 -13.40 -15.17 0.18
C GLY A 275 -14.68 -15.99 0.43
N LEU A 276 -15.52 -15.52 1.36
CA LEU A 276 -16.94 -15.83 1.29
C LEU A 276 -17.48 -14.97 0.15
N HIS A 277 -18.27 -15.56 -0.73
CA HIS A 277 -19.10 -14.75 -1.61
C HIS A 277 -19.84 -13.71 -0.78
N ASN A 278 -19.70 -12.45 -1.11
CA ASN A 278 -20.72 -11.49 -0.80
C ASN A 278 -22.00 -12.06 -1.42
N ILE A 279 -22.90 -12.56 -0.58
CA ILE A 279 -24.26 -12.90 -0.99
C ILE A 279 -24.76 -11.63 -1.65
N GLY A 280 -24.83 -11.65 -2.99
CA GLY A 280 -25.36 -10.51 -3.72
C GLY A 280 -26.68 -10.11 -3.10
N ALA A 281 -27.05 -8.85 -3.13
CA ALA A 281 -28.27 -8.29 -2.52
C ALA A 281 -29.57 -9.01 -2.90
N SER A 282 -29.52 -10.05 -3.71
CA SER A 282 -30.63 -10.90 -4.17
C SER A 282 -30.89 -12.16 -3.34
N GLY A 283 -30.05 -12.49 -2.35
CA GLY A 283 -30.36 -13.55 -1.36
C GLY A 283 -30.62 -14.99 -1.91
N LEU A 284 -30.30 -15.27 -3.16
CA LEU A 284 -30.52 -16.58 -3.76
C LEU A 284 -29.22 -17.41 -3.73
N PRO A 285 -29.23 -18.62 -3.13
CA PRO A 285 -28.06 -19.50 -3.20
C PRO A 285 -27.90 -19.99 -4.65
N LEU A 286 -26.73 -19.69 -5.25
CA LEU A 286 -26.34 -20.27 -6.52
C LEU A 286 -26.16 -21.79 -6.36
N LYS A 287 -26.71 -22.52 -7.34
CA LYS A 287 -26.72 -24.00 -7.36
C LYS A 287 -25.28 -24.53 -7.40
N THR A 288 -24.90 -25.24 -6.35
CA THR A 288 -23.59 -25.90 -6.17
C THR A 288 -23.47 -27.25 -6.89
N ASP A 289 -24.31 -27.54 -7.88
CA ASP A 289 -24.31 -28.83 -8.55
C ASP A 289 -23.33 -28.81 -9.74
N ASN A 290 -22.11 -29.33 -9.59
CA ASN A 290 -21.18 -29.82 -10.62
C ASN A 290 -19.69 -29.39 -10.48
N LEU A 291 -19.21 -29.08 -9.28
CA LEU A 291 -17.79 -28.72 -9.10
C LEU A 291 -16.84 -29.92 -8.89
N GLU A 292 -17.36 -31.15 -8.79
CA GLU A 292 -16.51 -32.32 -8.44
C GLU A 292 -15.61 -32.85 -9.58
N SER A 293 -15.78 -32.40 -10.84
CA SER A 293 -15.09 -33.04 -11.98
C SER A 293 -14.05 -32.19 -12.71
N LYS A 294 -13.89 -30.87 -12.41
CA LYS A 294 -12.97 -30.01 -13.17
C LYS A 294 -11.65 -29.68 -12.50
N ALA A 295 -11.45 -29.99 -11.23
CA ALA A 295 -10.25 -29.64 -10.47
C ALA A 295 -9.02 -30.51 -10.76
N THR A 296 -9.13 -31.53 -11.64
CA THR A 296 -8.10 -32.57 -11.78
C THR A 296 -7.00 -32.28 -12.80
N ASN A 297 -7.03 -31.18 -13.54
CA ASN A 297 -6.05 -30.90 -14.60
C ASN A 297 -5.17 -29.66 -14.37
N ILE A 298 -5.09 -29.13 -13.17
CA ILE A 298 -4.15 -28.06 -12.86
C ILE A 298 -2.77 -28.66 -12.62
N SER A 299 -1.95 -28.71 -13.65
CA SER A 299 -0.53 -29.06 -13.50
C SER A 299 0.26 -27.78 -13.33
N PHE A 300 0.82 -27.55 -12.16
CA PHE A 300 1.79 -26.47 -11.97
C PHE A 300 3.04 -27.01 -11.29
N ASN A 301 4.18 -26.43 -11.66
CA ASN A 301 5.47 -26.85 -11.13
C ASN A 301 5.76 -26.07 -9.83
N CYS A 302 5.85 -26.78 -8.71
CA CYS A 302 6.13 -26.21 -7.38
C CYS A 302 7.48 -26.62 -6.83
N GLU A 303 8.52 -26.66 -7.66
CA GLU A 303 9.83 -27.20 -7.26
C GLU A 303 10.45 -26.52 -6.04
N HIS A 304 10.20 -25.22 -5.89
CA HIS A 304 10.84 -24.39 -4.86
C HIS A 304 9.93 -24.02 -3.68
N LEU A 305 8.68 -24.49 -3.68
CA LEU A 305 7.68 -24.11 -2.68
C LEU A 305 8.03 -24.69 -1.29
N LYS A 306 8.27 -23.80 -0.33
CA LYS A 306 8.65 -24.17 1.05
C LYS A 306 7.53 -23.96 2.05
N LYS A 307 6.69 -22.91 1.85
CA LYS A 307 5.64 -22.55 2.78
C LYS A 307 4.38 -22.13 2.04
N VAL A 308 3.26 -22.72 2.47
CA VAL A 308 1.93 -22.37 1.97
C VAL A 308 1.07 -21.95 3.17
N LYS A 309 0.46 -20.77 3.09
CA LYS A 309 -0.56 -20.34 4.05
C LYS A 309 -1.89 -20.21 3.32
N ILE A 310 -2.87 -20.96 3.77
CA ILE A 310 -4.24 -20.91 3.24
C ILE A 310 -5.15 -20.29 4.32
N ARG A 311 -5.82 -19.20 3.99
CA ARG A 311 -6.83 -18.60 4.84
C ARG A 311 -8.19 -18.82 4.20
N CYS A 312 -9.09 -19.50 4.92
CA CYS A 312 -10.38 -19.90 4.38
C CYS A 312 -11.48 -19.91 5.45
N PRO A 313 -12.77 -19.83 5.07
CA PRO A 313 -13.87 -20.08 5.97
C PRO A 313 -13.81 -21.49 6.54
N ARG A 314 -14.36 -21.65 7.74
CA ARG A 314 -14.41 -22.98 8.40
C ARG A 314 -15.23 -23.96 7.59
N GLY A 315 -14.64 -25.13 7.28
CA GLY A 315 -15.31 -26.20 6.51
C GLY A 315 -15.23 -26.02 4.99
N ASP A 316 -14.45 -25.09 4.48
CA ASP A 316 -14.27 -24.88 3.05
C ASP A 316 -13.50 -26.03 2.39
N LYS A 317 -14.18 -26.80 1.56
CA LYS A 317 -13.60 -27.97 0.86
C LYS A 317 -12.55 -27.58 -0.18
N ARG A 318 -12.58 -26.35 -0.70
CA ARG A 318 -11.61 -25.85 -1.68
C ARG A 318 -10.19 -25.85 -1.13
N ALA A 319 -10.02 -25.51 0.16
CA ALA A 319 -8.72 -25.55 0.81
C ALA A 319 -8.08 -26.93 0.75
N GLN A 320 -8.86 -28.01 1.00
CA GLN A 320 -8.37 -29.38 0.94
C GLN A 320 -7.99 -29.78 -0.49
N ASN A 321 -8.79 -29.40 -1.49
CA ASN A 321 -8.52 -29.70 -2.89
C ASN A 321 -7.20 -29.07 -3.34
N ILE A 322 -6.96 -27.79 -2.99
CA ILE A 322 -5.70 -27.11 -3.33
C ILE A 322 -4.52 -27.72 -2.60
N VAL A 323 -4.65 -28.10 -1.34
CA VAL A 323 -3.59 -28.81 -0.62
C VAL A 323 -3.20 -30.10 -1.37
N ASN A 324 -4.18 -30.88 -1.81
CA ASN A 324 -3.94 -32.11 -2.56
C ASN A 324 -3.20 -31.82 -3.89
N VAL A 325 -3.61 -30.78 -4.63
CA VAL A 325 -2.94 -30.37 -5.88
C VAL A 325 -1.50 -29.93 -5.62
N ILE A 326 -1.27 -29.13 -4.58
CA ILE A 326 0.09 -28.67 -4.21
C ILE A 326 0.97 -29.87 -3.85
N LEU A 327 0.48 -30.79 -3.01
CA LEU A 327 1.25 -31.96 -2.60
C LEU A 327 1.54 -32.92 -3.75
N ALA A 328 0.62 -33.04 -4.73
CA ALA A 328 0.81 -33.88 -5.91
C ALA A 328 1.89 -33.33 -6.87
N ASN A 329 2.14 -32.01 -6.86
CA ASN A 329 3.07 -31.35 -7.80
C ASN A 329 4.34 -30.81 -7.12
N ALA A 330 4.48 -30.95 -5.81
CA ALA A 330 5.67 -30.51 -5.07
C ALA A 330 6.74 -31.60 -5.06
N ILE A 331 7.98 -31.26 -5.35
CA ILE A 331 9.14 -32.20 -5.26
C ILE A 331 9.39 -32.56 -3.79
N SER A 332 9.25 -31.58 -2.89
CA SER A 332 9.29 -31.78 -1.45
C SER A 332 8.07 -31.19 -0.78
N PRO A 333 7.43 -31.88 0.19
CA PRO A 333 6.22 -31.36 0.81
C PRO A 333 6.49 -30.03 1.50
N PRO A 334 5.79 -28.93 1.14
CA PRO A 334 5.95 -27.66 1.82
C PRO A 334 5.30 -27.66 3.21
N GLU A 335 5.71 -26.77 4.09
CA GLU A 335 4.98 -26.46 5.31
C GLU A 335 3.64 -25.84 4.95
N ILE A 336 2.51 -26.51 5.28
CA ILE A 336 1.16 -26.02 4.97
C ILE A 336 0.48 -25.61 6.26
N VAL A 337 0.06 -24.35 6.32
CA VAL A 337 -0.69 -23.76 7.44
C VAL A 337 -2.08 -23.36 6.93
N ILE A 338 -3.13 -23.97 7.47
CA ILE A 338 -4.54 -23.62 7.17
C ILE A 338 -5.07 -22.78 8.34
N ASP A 339 -5.37 -21.54 8.06
CA ASP A 339 -5.95 -20.57 9.00
C ASP A 339 -7.45 -20.45 8.70
N GLN A 340 -8.27 -21.11 9.54
CA GLN A 340 -9.72 -21.13 9.37
C GLN A 340 -10.35 -20.04 10.23
N HIS A 341 -11.13 -19.16 9.62
CA HIS A 341 -11.87 -18.12 10.33
C HIS A 341 -13.38 -18.37 10.29
N THR A 342 -14.08 -17.86 11.29
CA THR A 342 -15.55 -17.78 11.26
C THR A 342 -15.96 -16.63 10.34
N PRO A 343 -17.13 -16.75 9.67
CA PRO A 343 -17.58 -15.74 8.67
C PRO A 343 -17.72 -14.31 9.19
N TRP A 344 -17.58 -14.08 10.49
CA TRP A 344 -17.87 -12.80 11.16
C TRP A 344 -16.66 -12.21 11.93
N GLU A 345 -15.49 -12.80 11.80
CA GLU A 345 -14.19 -12.29 12.25
C GLU A 345 -13.30 -11.88 11.04
#